data_0a589c6a0da9fa6d054a73a46abf315c
#
_entry.id   0a589c6a0da9fa6d054a73a46abf315c
#
_cell.length_a   1.000
_cell.length_b   1.000
_cell.length_c   1.000
_cell.angle_alpha   90.00
_cell.angle_beta   90.00
_cell.angle_gamma   90.00
#
_symmetry.space_group_name_H-M   'P 1'
#
loop_
_entity.id
_entity.type
_entity.pdbx_description
1 polymer ?
#
loop_
_entity_poly.entity_id
_entity_poly.type
_entity_poly.pdbx_seq_one_letter_code
_entity_poly.pdbx_strand_id
1 'polypeptide(L)'
;MYSIGVDIGTSTTEIIISNIKISTSMGPSLLPTTKIDETEVIYRSPVIFTPLISRDTIDFEQIREQVKAAMKESGIDKENIETGAVIITGETARKDNARQVNIWLSEFLGDFVVATAGPRLEAVLAGRGSGISEESKKRSRRIINLDIGGGTLNAAVFDCGTCTDSFAMDIGGRLIKLDDTGRVTYISDRIVHIITSHKLAIRQGETADIKVLERFCSYLADCCLQALGLREMKEGTLPLYITDFTIPKNLDFISISGGVGEYVGSLNESTEWFQYGDIGPLLGIKITQALAPYKSRLILPEEKIRATVIGAGSHSLSVSGSTVGVESSILPMRNIPIVKCPAAASQWEDVFRSTRPLMELYEDEVLAVSIKGEKSPGYRELKLLADQIARLYEGLKSPVIVLLKEDFAKALSQMIRIHTPCSKPIICLDQIQVEEGDYIDIGSPIGSAVPVVIKTLVYQ
;
A
#
# COMPACT_ATOMS: atom_id res chain seq x y z
N MET A 1 2.74 -21.12 11.22
CA MET A 1 3.89 -20.21 11.15
C MET A 1 3.53 -18.86 11.73
N TYR A 2 4.48 -18.22 12.45
CA TYR A 2 4.24 -16.88 12.97
C TYR A 2 4.76 -15.81 12.02
N SER A 3 4.00 -14.74 11.89
CA SER A 3 4.34 -13.59 11.07
C SER A 3 4.27 -12.31 11.89
N ILE A 4 5.14 -11.35 11.59
CA ILE A 4 5.09 -10.02 12.18
C ILE A 4 4.89 -8.96 11.11
N GLY A 5 3.91 -8.09 11.29
CA GLY A 5 3.70 -6.88 10.49
C GLY A 5 4.11 -5.64 11.28
N VAL A 6 4.87 -4.77 10.66
CA VAL A 6 5.24 -3.47 11.22
C VAL A 6 4.87 -2.38 10.23
N ASP A 7 3.98 -1.47 10.61
CA ASP A 7 3.69 -0.27 9.83
C ASP A 7 4.27 0.95 10.55
N ILE A 8 5.13 1.67 9.86
CA ILE A 8 5.75 2.89 10.33
C ILE A 8 5.11 4.06 9.58
N GLY A 9 3.96 4.50 10.07
CA GLY A 9 3.23 5.62 9.51
C GLY A 9 3.80 6.97 9.90
N THR A 10 3.26 8.04 9.31
CA THR A 10 3.65 9.44 9.60
C THR A 10 3.50 9.79 11.08
N SER A 11 2.55 9.20 11.72
CA SER A 11 2.14 9.56 13.09
C SER A 11 2.25 8.41 14.07
N THR A 12 1.96 7.21 13.64
CA THR A 12 1.90 6.01 14.48
C THR A 12 2.69 4.88 13.87
N THR A 13 3.30 4.09 14.74
CA THR A 13 3.86 2.79 14.41
C THR A 13 2.95 1.73 15.00
N GLU A 14 2.60 0.74 14.22
CA GLU A 14 1.78 -0.39 14.63
C GLU A 14 2.51 -1.70 14.39
N ILE A 15 2.35 -2.64 15.33
CA ILE A 15 2.98 -3.95 15.27
C ILE A 15 1.89 -4.99 15.49
N ILE A 16 1.81 -5.96 14.58
CA ILE A 16 0.88 -7.08 14.64
C ILE A 16 1.66 -8.37 14.56
N ILE A 17 1.33 -9.36 15.39
CA ILE A 17 1.85 -10.71 15.26
C ILE A 17 0.66 -11.63 14.97
N SER A 18 0.79 -12.43 13.93
CA SER A 18 -0.25 -13.34 13.46
C SER A 18 0.25 -14.78 13.38
N ASN A 19 -0.66 -15.72 13.55
CA ASN A 19 -0.44 -17.11 13.23
C ASN A 19 -1.07 -17.41 11.87
N ILE A 20 -0.26 -17.84 10.92
CA ILE A 20 -0.66 -18.15 9.56
C ILE A 20 -0.71 -19.66 9.39
N LYS A 21 -1.85 -20.20 9.02
CA LYS A 21 -2.03 -21.60 8.62
C LYS A 21 -1.83 -21.69 7.10
N ILE A 22 -0.91 -22.55 6.70
CA ILE A 22 -0.60 -22.78 5.30
C ILE A 22 -0.91 -24.23 4.94
N SER A 23 -1.44 -24.44 3.73
CA SER A 23 -1.53 -25.75 3.11
C SER A 23 -0.70 -25.80 1.84
N THR A 24 -0.12 -26.96 1.58
CA THR A 24 0.61 -27.22 0.35
C THR A 24 -0.19 -28.21 -0.49
N SER A 25 -0.63 -27.80 -1.66
CA SER A 25 -1.31 -28.67 -2.61
C SER A 25 -0.48 -28.84 -3.88
N MET A 26 -0.47 -30.06 -4.44
CA MET A 26 0.11 -30.29 -5.77
C MET A 26 -0.90 -29.83 -6.83
N GLY A 27 -0.55 -28.76 -7.55
CA GLY A 27 -1.34 -28.28 -8.68
C GLY A 27 -1.25 -29.23 -9.90
N PRO A 28 -2.04 -28.97 -10.96
CA PRO A 28 -1.99 -29.76 -12.21
C PRO A 28 -0.62 -29.79 -12.89
N SER A 29 0.26 -28.86 -12.55
CA SER A 29 1.63 -28.73 -13.06
C SER A 29 2.67 -29.57 -12.29
N LEU A 30 2.25 -30.40 -11.31
CA LEU A 30 3.12 -31.19 -10.42
C LEU A 30 4.07 -30.34 -9.55
N LEU A 31 3.92 -29.04 -9.52
CA LEU A 31 4.66 -28.16 -8.61
C LEU A 31 3.84 -27.95 -7.34
N PRO A 32 4.48 -28.05 -6.15
CA PRO A 32 3.80 -27.75 -4.89
C PRO A 32 3.43 -26.26 -4.85
N THR A 33 2.15 -25.97 -4.68
CA THR A 33 1.65 -24.61 -4.48
C THR A 33 1.24 -24.46 -3.02
N THR A 34 1.84 -23.53 -2.34
CA THR A 34 1.50 -23.19 -0.96
C THR A 34 0.45 -22.11 -0.95
N LYS A 35 -0.61 -22.29 -0.17
CA LYS A 35 -1.68 -21.29 0.02
C LYS A 35 -1.85 -21.03 1.50
N ILE A 36 -2.23 -19.79 1.80
CA ILE A 36 -2.66 -19.42 3.13
C ILE A 36 -4.13 -19.77 3.25
N ASP A 37 -4.45 -20.59 4.25
CA ASP A 37 -5.82 -21.04 4.51
C ASP A 37 -6.49 -20.13 5.53
N GLU A 38 -5.75 -19.67 6.54
CA GLU A 38 -6.28 -18.87 7.64
C GLU A 38 -5.17 -18.03 8.26
N THR A 39 -5.52 -16.81 8.67
CA THR A 39 -4.64 -15.92 9.45
C THR A 39 -5.35 -15.50 10.72
N GLU A 40 -4.73 -15.77 11.87
CA GLU A 40 -5.23 -15.43 13.19
C GLU A 40 -4.30 -14.38 13.83
N VAL A 41 -4.82 -13.22 14.17
CA VAL A 41 -4.04 -12.19 14.87
C VAL A 41 -3.91 -12.56 16.34
N ILE A 42 -2.68 -12.86 16.78
CA ILE A 42 -2.36 -13.24 18.15
C ILE A 42 -2.05 -12.04 19.02
N TYR A 43 -1.36 -11.06 18.48
CA TYR A 43 -0.96 -9.86 19.21
C TYR A 43 -1.16 -8.61 18.36
N ARG A 44 -1.62 -7.56 19.02
CA ARG A 44 -1.76 -6.22 18.45
C ARG A 44 -1.13 -5.23 19.42
N SER A 45 -0.14 -4.45 18.96
CA SER A 45 0.43 -3.40 19.80
C SER A 45 -0.61 -2.35 20.17
N PRO A 46 -0.47 -1.68 21.33
CA PRO A 46 -1.13 -0.40 21.51
C PRO A 46 -0.72 0.58 20.38
N VAL A 47 -1.46 1.64 20.22
CA VAL A 47 -1.08 2.70 19.27
C VAL A 47 0.19 3.38 19.79
N ILE A 48 1.29 3.24 19.08
CA ILE A 48 2.60 3.81 19.45
C ILE A 48 2.87 4.99 18.53
N PHE A 49 3.37 6.09 19.07
CA PHE A 49 3.81 7.20 18.23
C PHE A 49 5.09 6.82 17.50
N THR A 50 5.14 7.13 16.19
CA THR A 50 6.36 6.92 15.41
C THR A 50 7.50 7.73 15.98
N PRO A 51 8.55 7.08 16.49
CA PRO A 51 9.66 7.78 17.14
C PRO A 51 10.52 8.48 16.08
N LEU A 52 10.85 9.75 16.35
CA LEU A 52 11.66 10.57 15.47
C LEU A 52 12.81 11.18 16.26
N ILE A 53 14.02 11.17 15.68
CA ILE A 53 15.19 11.90 16.19
C ILE A 53 15.05 13.39 15.84
N SER A 54 14.54 13.67 14.63
CA SER A 54 14.27 15.01 14.12
C SER A 54 13.01 14.99 13.24
N ARG A 55 12.59 16.15 12.73
CA ARG A 55 11.48 16.24 11.77
C ARG A 55 11.65 15.29 10.57
N ASP A 56 12.88 15.07 10.12
CA ASP A 56 13.19 14.36 8.88
C ASP A 56 13.95 13.04 9.09
N THR A 57 14.03 12.55 10.35
CA THR A 57 14.82 11.37 10.70
C THR A 57 14.06 10.47 11.67
N ILE A 58 13.85 9.22 11.28
CA ILE A 58 13.22 8.17 12.09
C ILE A 58 14.21 7.69 13.16
N ASP A 59 13.74 7.49 14.40
CA ASP A 59 14.52 6.84 15.46
C ASP A 59 14.40 5.32 15.36
N PHE A 60 15.33 4.73 14.62
CA PHE A 60 15.38 3.28 14.42
C PHE A 60 15.56 2.50 15.73
N GLU A 61 16.38 2.99 16.64
CA GLU A 61 16.63 2.28 17.90
C GLU A 61 15.35 2.16 18.75
N GLN A 62 14.56 3.21 18.80
CA GLN A 62 13.27 3.17 19.49
C GLN A 62 12.29 2.21 18.79
N ILE A 63 12.24 2.21 17.45
CA ILE A 63 11.40 1.24 16.70
C ILE A 63 11.83 -0.19 17.02
N ARG A 64 13.13 -0.46 17.03
CA ARG A 64 13.67 -1.78 17.38
C ARG A 64 13.25 -2.24 18.76
N GLU A 65 13.33 -1.35 19.75
CA GLU A 65 12.90 -1.66 21.11
C GLU A 65 11.39 -1.91 21.21
N GLN A 66 10.57 -1.16 20.44
CA GLN A 66 9.13 -1.39 20.34
C GLN A 66 8.80 -2.77 19.74
N VAL A 67 9.52 -3.18 18.69
CA VAL A 67 9.36 -4.50 18.07
C VAL A 67 9.75 -5.61 19.07
N LYS A 68 10.85 -5.44 19.81
CA LYS A 68 11.24 -6.40 20.87
C LYS A 68 10.21 -6.47 22.00
N ALA A 69 9.65 -5.33 22.40
CA ALA A 69 8.60 -5.30 23.41
C ALA A 69 7.36 -6.07 22.95
N ALA A 70 6.92 -5.84 21.71
CA ALA A 70 5.80 -6.55 21.11
C ALA A 70 6.02 -8.08 21.06
N MET A 71 7.20 -8.51 20.68
CA MET A 71 7.58 -9.95 20.72
C MET A 71 7.49 -10.51 22.14
N LYS A 72 8.04 -9.81 23.11
CA LYS A 72 8.00 -10.21 24.52
C LYS A 72 6.57 -10.27 25.06
N GLU A 73 5.75 -9.30 24.76
CA GLU A 73 4.35 -9.23 25.22
C GLU A 73 3.47 -10.30 24.55
N SER A 74 3.74 -10.64 23.29
CA SER A 74 3.06 -11.72 22.57
C SER A 74 3.44 -13.11 23.07
N GLY A 75 4.56 -13.24 23.80
CA GLY A 75 5.13 -14.53 24.22
C GLY A 75 5.76 -15.33 23.07
N ILE A 76 6.04 -14.69 21.94
CA ILE A 76 6.63 -15.33 20.76
C ILE A 76 8.06 -14.87 20.60
N ASP A 77 8.99 -15.84 20.68
CA ASP A 77 10.40 -15.59 20.48
C ASP A 77 10.71 -15.29 19.01
N LYS A 78 11.75 -14.50 18.78
CA LYS A 78 12.18 -14.09 17.45
C LYS A 78 12.43 -15.28 16.52
N GLU A 79 13.02 -16.35 17.05
CA GLU A 79 13.35 -17.58 16.34
C GLU A 79 12.12 -18.33 15.82
N ASN A 80 10.95 -18.05 16.38
CA ASN A 80 9.68 -18.63 15.97
C ASN A 80 8.96 -17.79 14.90
N ILE A 81 9.44 -16.58 14.64
CA ILE A 81 8.89 -15.72 13.59
C ILE A 81 9.55 -16.11 12.28
N GLU A 82 8.76 -16.72 11.40
CA GLU A 82 9.21 -17.28 10.13
C GLU A 82 9.06 -16.31 8.97
N THR A 83 8.19 -15.31 9.10
CA THR A 83 7.90 -14.34 8.03
C THR A 83 7.44 -13.00 8.59
N GLY A 84 7.37 -11.98 7.74
CA GLY A 84 6.82 -10.69 8.13
C GLY A 84 6.90 -9.64 7.03
N ALA A 85 6.32 -8.50 7.34
CA ALA A 85 6.38 -7.33 6.49
C ALA A 85 6.65 -6.06 7.30
N VAL A 86 7.48 -5.19 6.77
CA VAL A 86 7.70 -3.84 7.27
C VAL A 86 7.26 -2.87 6.18
N ILE A 87 6.34 -2.00 6.51
CA ILE A 87 5.85 -0.97 5.59
C ILE A 87 6.16 0.39 6.20
N ILE A 88 6.76 1.27 5.42
CA ILE A 88 6.90 2.68 5.79
C ILE A 88 5.95 3.47 4.90
N THR A 89 5.03 4.22 5.52
CA THR A 89 3.93 4.88 4.82
C THR A 89 3.92 6.39 5.04
N GLY A 90 3.20 7.11 4.20
CA GLY A 90 2.98 8.54 4.29
C GLY A 90 4.25 9.39 4.18
N GLU A 91 4.31 10.48 4.94
CA GLU A 91 5.49 11.37 4.95
C GLU A 91 6.74 10.69 5.54
N THR A 92 6.57 9.66 6.36
CA THR A 92 7.69 8.90 6.94
C THR A 92 8.48 8.17 5.85
N ALA A 93 7.82 7.75 4.78
CA ALA A 93 8.48 7.15 3.61
C ALA A 93 9.45 8.11 2.89
N ARG A 94 9.25 9.41 3.05
CA ARG A 94 10.07 10.47 2.42
C ARG A 94 11.21 10.96 3.30
N LYS A 95 11.34 10.43 4.53
CA LYS A 95 12.42 10.83 5.45
C LYS A 95 13.77 10.36 4.95
N ASP A 96 14.81 11.14 5.29
CA ASP A 96 16.18 10.92 4.81
C ASP A 96 16.72 9.51 5.08
N ASN A 97 16.32 8.91 6.21
CA ASN A 97 16.77 7.59 6.61
C ASN A 97 15.73 6.46 6.46
N ALA A 98 14.58 6.70 5.83
CA ALA A 98 13.52 5.69 5.68
C ALA A 98 14.06 4.41 5.01
N ARG A 99 14.82 4.55 3.93
CA ARG A 99 15.44 3.42 3.25
C ARG A 99 16.43 2.65 4.14
N GLN A 100 17.19 3.37 4.97
CA GLN A 100 18.15 2.75 5.90
C GLN A 100 17.41 2.00 7.01
N VAL A 101 16.31 2.57 7.54
CA VAL A 101 15.45 1.90 8.53
C VAL A 101 14.91 0.59 7.97
N ASN A 102 14.48 0.58 6.70
CA ASN A 102 14.03 -0.62 6.02
C ASN A 102 15.12 -1.70 5.96
N ILE A 103 16.34 -1.34 5.58
CA ILE A 103 17.46 -2.29 5.51
C ILE A 103 17.74 -2.87 6.89
N TRP A 104 17.84 -2.04 7.92
CA TRP A 104 18.12 -2.49 9.29
C TRP A 104 17.02 -3.38 9.88
N LEU A 105 15.73 -3.06 9.59
CA LEU A 105 14.64 -3.90 10.04
C LEU A 105 14.64 -5.26 9.34
N SER A 106 14.95 -5.31 8.05
CA SER A 106 15.09 -6.58 7.34
C SER A 106 16.25 -7.42 7.87
N GLU A 107 17.38 -6.80 8.20
CA GLU A 107 18.51 -7.50 8.86
C GLU A 107 18.15 -7.97 10.27
N PHE A 108 17.43 -7.14 11.04
CA PHE A 108 17.03 -7.47 12.40
C PHE A 108 15.98 -8.57 12.45
N LEU A 109 14.98 -8.54 11.59
CA LEU A 109 13.86 -9.46 11.59
C LEU A 109 14.10 -10.71 10.73
N GLY A 110 15.01 -10.66 9.76
CA GLY A 110 15.31 -11.75 8.83
C GLY A 110 14.70 -11.54 7.44
N ASP A 111 14.29 -12.62 6.76
CA ASP A 111 13.78 -12.56 5.38
C ASP A 111 12.34 -11.99 5.31
N PHE A 112 12.24 -10.69 5.54
CA PHE A 112 10.97 -9.96 5.56
C PHE A 112 10.76 -9.15 4.29
N VAL A 113 9.50 -8.96 3.92
CA VAL A 113 9.13 -7.96 2.90
C VAL A 113 9.30 -6.59 3.50
N VAL A 114 10.06 -5.74 2.83
CA VAL A 114 10.20 -4.35 3.21
C VAL A 114 9.76 -3.48 2.06
N ALA A 115 8.73 -2.70 2.27
CA ALA A 115 8.14 -1.83 1.25
C ALA A 115 8.09 -0.38 1.72
N THR A 116 8.43 0.53 0.82
CA THR A 116 8.13 1.95 0.98
C THR A 116 6.92 2.23 0.11
N ALA A 117 5.77 2.44 0.71
CA ALA A 117 4.55 2.70 -0.01
C ALA A 117 4.40 4.20 -0.29
N GLY A 118 4.40 4.59 -1.56
CA GLY A 118 3.92 5.91 -1.96
C GLY A 118 2.41 6.04 -1.69
N PRO A 119 1.86 7.27 -1.67
CA PRO A 119 0.46 7.52 -1.26
C PRO A 119 -0.58 6.71 -2.04
N ARG A 120 -0.34 6.45 -3.32
CA ARG A 120 -1.25 5.65 -4.16
C ARG A 120 -1.21 4.17 -3.80
N LEU A 121 -0.01 3.61 -3.58
CA LEU A 121 0.13 2.23 -3.14
C LEU A 121 -0.49 2.04 -1.76
N GLU A 122 -0.24 2.97 -0.82
CA GLU A 122 -0.84 2.99 0.52
C GLU A 122 -2.37 2.92 0.44
N ALA A 123 -3.00 3.69 -0.46
CA ALA A 123 -4.44 3.64 -0.70
C ALA A 123 -4.93 2.25 -1.11
N VAL A 124 -4.23 1.61 -2.04
CA VAL A 124 -4.57 0.25 -2.52
C VAL A 124 -4.41 -0.77 -1.40
N LEU A 125 -3.31 -0.68 -0.65
CA LEU A 125 -3.03 -1.57 0.49
C LEU A 125 -4.14 -1.44 1.56
N ALA A 126 -4.47 -0.20 1.96
CA ALA A 126 -5.53 0.05 2.93
C ALA A 126 -6.90 -0.47 2.46
N GLY A 127 -7.25 -0.28 1.19
CA GLY A 127 -8.50 -0.78 0.63
C GLY A 127 -8.59 -2.30 0.57
N ARG A 128 -7.47 -3.00 0.44
CA ARG A 128 -7.40 -4.46 0.56
C ARG A 128 -7.44 -4.90 2.01
N GLY A 129 -6.61 -4.33 2.87
CA GLY A 129 -6.55 -4.67 4.29
C GLY A 129 -7.85 -4.39 5.04
N SER A 130 -8.66 -3.43 4.59
CA SER A 130 -10.02 -3.19 5.11
C SER A 130 -11.06 -4.19 4.55
N GLY A 131 -10.68 -5.11 3.66
CA GLY A 131 -11.58 -6.07 3.03
C GLY A 131 -12.44 -5.50 1.88
N ILE A 132 -12.27 -4.23 1.53
CA ILE A 132 -13.14 -3.55 0.54
C ILE A 132 -12.92 -4.06 -0.88
N SER A 133 -11.71 -4.45 -1.24
CA SER A 133 -11.43 -5.12 -2.52
C SER A 133 -12.28 -6.39 -2.68
N GLU A 134 -12.29 -7.26 -1.67
CA GLU A 134 -13.09 -8.49 -1.67
C GLU A 134 -14.60 -8.20 -1.63
N GLU A 135 -15.02 -7.18 -0.89
CA GLU A 135 -16.42 -6.76 -0.84
C GLU A 135 -16.89 -6.23 -2.21
N SER A 136 -16.04 -5.47 -2.92
CA SER A 136 -16.28 -5.03 -4.29
C SER A 136 -16.46 -6.21 -5.24
N LYS A 137 -15.62 -7.24 -5.11
CA LYS A 137 -15.68 -8.47 -5.90
C LYS A 137 -16.96 -9.28 -5.61
N LYS A 138 -17.25 -9.53 -4.32
CA LYS A 138 -18.43 -10.28 -3.89
C LYS A 138 -19.74 -9.65 -4.37
N ARG A 139 -19.83 -8.32 -4.30
CA ARG A 139 -21.02 -7.57 -4.73
C ARG A 139 -21.06 -7.29 -6.22
N SER A 140 -19.94 -7.45 -6.94
CA SER A 140 -19.76 -6.98 -8.33
C SER A 140 -20.15 -5.51 -8.46
N ARG A 141 -19.58 -4.67 -7.58
CA ARG A 141 -19.89 -3.25 -7.42
C ARG A 141 -18.63 -2.40 -7.35
N ARG A 142 -18.80 -1.14 -7.75
CA ARG A 142 -17.73 -0.14 -7.68
C ARG A 142 -17.72 0.54 -6.31
N ILE A 143 -16.68 0.32 -5.54
CA ILE A 143 -16.55 0.80 -4.15
C ILE A 143 -15.28 1.64 -4.05
N ILE A 144 -15.37 2.79 -3.38
CA ILE A 144 -14.19 3.57 -2.98
C ILE A 144 -13.92 3.37 -1.50
N ASN A 145 -12.65 3.17 -1.14
CA ASN A 145 -12.18 3.25 0.24
C ASN A 145 -11.41 4.55 0.44
N LEU A 146 -11.73 5.30 1.49
CA LEU A 146 -10.97 6.44 1.97
C LEU A 146 -10.24 6.02 3.24
N ASP A 147 -8.94 5.86 3.18
CA ASP A 147 -8.12 5.60 4.35
C ASP A 147 -7.64 6.93 4.92
N ILE A 148 -8.19 7.33 6.08
CA ILE A 148 -7.91 8.64 6.67
C ILE A 148 -7.09 8.45 7.94
N GLY A 149 -5.80 8.71 7.81
CA GLY A 149 -4.83 8.62 8.89
C GLY A 149 -4.62 9.95 9.64
N GLY A 150 -3.41 10.10 10.19
CA GLY A 150 -3.04 11.33 10.88
C GLY A 150 -2.75 12.51 9.96
N GLY A 151 -2.03 12.30 8.86
CA GLY A 151 -1.59 13.38 7.96
C GLY A 151 -2.34 13.41 6.62
N THR A 152 -2.74 12.25 6.11
CA THR A 152 -3.24 12.06 4.74
C THR A 152 -4.53 11.26 4.70
N LEU A 153 -5.29 11.48 3.65
CA LEU A 153 -6.37 10.66 3.15
C LEU A 153 -5.85 9.97 1.89
N ASN A 154 -5.87 8.65 1.88
CA ASN A 154 -5.47 7.81 0.75
C ASN A 154 -6.72 7.10 0.20
N ALA A 155 -7.08 7.37 -1.04
CA ALA A 155 -8.30 6.85 -1.66
C ALA A 155 -8.00 5.83 -2.76
N ALA A 156 -8.70 4.69 -2.74
CA ALA A 156 -8.64 3.69 -3.80
C ALA A 156 -10.04 3.27 -4.26
N VAL A 157 -10.22 3.18 -5.57
CA VAL A 157 -11.47 2.75 -6.20
C VAL A 157 -11.32 1.32 -6.68
N PHE A 158 -12.17 0.44 -6.17
CA PHE A 158 -12.23 -0.97 -6.59
C PHE A 158 -13.46 -1.22 -7.44
N ASP A 159 -13.26 -1.88 -8.57
CA ASP A 159 -14.32 -2.35 -9.44
C ASP A 159 -14.20 -3.86 -9.61
N CYS A 160 -15.19 -4.60 -9.12
CA CYS A 160 -15.17 -6.07 -9.10
C CYS A 160 -13.88 -6.67 -8.49
N GLY A 161 -13.34 -6.02 -7.45
CA GLY A 161 -12.13 -6.45 -6.75
C GLY A 161 -10.81 -5.89 -7.31
N THR A 162 -10.83 -5.29 -8.50
CA THR A 162 -9.62 -4.69 -9.10
C THR A 162 -9.55 -3.20 -8.80
N CYS A 163 -8.38 -2.71 -8.36
CA CYS A 163 -8.16 -1.28 -8.19
C CYS A 163 -8.09 -0.59 -9.57
N THR A 164 -8.97 0.37 -9.81
CA THR A 164 -9.08 1.08 -11.09
C THR A 164 -8.58 2.51 -11.03
N ASP A 165 -8.51 3.10 -9.83
CA ASP A 165 -8.03 4.47 -9.62
C ASP A 165 -7.60 4.66 -8.17
N SER A 166 -6.67 5.58 -7.92
CA SER A 166 -6.23 5.95 -6.58
C SER A 166 -5.69 7.37 -6.54
N PHE A 167 -5.91 8.06 -5.42
CA PHE A 167 -5.40 9.40 -5.18
C PHE A 167 -5.15 9.65 -3.69
N ALA A 168 -4.43 10.70 -3.38
CA ALA A 168 -4.17 11.10 -2.00
C ALA A 168 -4.37 12.61 -1.79
N MET A 169 -4.77 12.97 -0.56
CA MET A 169 -5.03 14.34 -0.14
C MET A 169 -4.44 14.62 1.23
N ASP A 170 -4.05 15.88 1.47
CA ASP A 170 -3.64 16.40 2.78
C ASP A 170 -4.86 16.59 3.71
N ILE A 171 -5.49 15.48 4.09
CA ILE A 171 -6.63 15.44 5.04
C ILE A 171 -6.35 14.36 6.08
N GLY A 172 -6.29 14.74 7.36
CA GLY A 172 -5.99 13.81 8.44
C GLY A 172 -6.22 14.41 9.82
N GLY A 173 -6.19 13.54 10.84
CA GLY A 173 -6.48 13.92 12.22
C GLY A 173 -5.39 14.75 12.89
N ARG A 174 -4.12 14.66 12.44
CA ARG A 174 -2.97 15.33 13.05
C ARG A 174 -2.47 16.56 12.32
N LEU A 175 -3.26 17.07 11.40
CA LEU A 175 -2.98 18.35 10.76
C LEU A 175 -2.99 19.51 11.78
N ILE A 176 -3.71 19.33 12.88
CA ILE A 176 -3.68 20.20 14.06
C ILE A 176 -3.49 19.29 15.28
N LYS A 177 -2.46 19.57 16.10
CA LYS A 177 -2.26 18.91 17.40
C LYS A 177 -2.58 19.87 18.55
N LEU A 178 -3.11 19.30 19.63
CA LEU A 178 -3.53 20.01 20.83
C LEU A 178 -2.92 19.31 22.05
N ASP A 179 -2.68 20.06 23.10
CA ASP A 179 -2.39 19.49 24.42
C ASP A 179 -3.69 19.27 25.23
N ASP A 180 -3.55 18.72 26.43
CA ASP A 180 -4.67 18.39 27.32
C ASP A 180 -5.49 19.63 27.75
N THR A 181 -4.96 20.85 27.54
CA THR A 181 -5.64 22.12 27.83
C THR A 181 -6.37 22.69 26.60
N GLY A 182 -6.30 22.01 25.45
CA GLY A 182 -6.85 22.47 24.19
C GLY A 182 -5.99 23.53 23.49
N ARG A 183 -4.74 23.71 23.94
CA ARG A 183 -3.79 24.63 23.29
C ARG A 183 -3.20 23.97 22.05
N VAL A 184 -3.16 24.69 20.94
CA VAL A 184 -2.61 24.23 19.67
C VAL A 184 -1.08 24.12 19.78
N THR A 185 -0.56 22.91 19.71
CA THR A 185 0.89 22.63 19.78
C THR A 185 1.53 22.54 18.39
N TYR A 186 0.74 22.21 17.35
CA TYR A 186 1.22 22.06 15.99
C TYR A 186 0.12 22.37 14.98
N ILE A 187 0.49 22.99 13.87
CA ILE A 187 -0.34 23.20 12.68
C ILE A 187 0.51 22.78 11.47
N SER A 188 -0.02 21.88 10.63
CA SER A 188 0.63 21.49 9.39
C SER A 188 0.70 22.67 8.41
N ASP A 189 1.86 22.89 7.81
CA ASP A 189 2.06 23.94 6.81
C ASP A 189 1.10 23.80 5.61
N ARG A 190 0.65 22.56 5.34
CA ARG A 190 -0.23 22.21 4.23
C ARG A 190 -1.63 22.78 4.34
N ILE A 191 -2.09 23.07 5.56
CA ILE A 191 -3.44 23.61 5.82
C ILE A 191 -3.45 25.10 6.16
N VAL A 192 -2.30 25.75 6.23
CA VAL A 192 -2.20 27.18 6.58
C VAL A 192 -3.00 28.05 5.61
N HIS A 193 -2.99 27.69 4.33
CA HIS A 193 -3.78 28.39 3.30
C HIS A 193 -5.30 28.31 3.57
N ILE A 194 -5.81 27.18 4.09
CA ILE A 194 -7.23 27.02 4.46
C ILE A 194 -7.56 27.90 5.67
N ILE A 195 -6.72 27.85 6.71
CA ILE A 195 -6.90 28.65 7.92
C ILE A 195 -6.97 30.12 7.57
N THR A 196 -6.07 30.56 6.68
CA THR A 196 -5.97 31.97 6.27
C THR A 196 -7.16 32.40 5.39
N SER A 197 -7.50 31.62 4.36
CA SER A 197 -8.57 31.94 3.41
C SER A 197 -9.95 31.96 4.09
N HIS A 198 -10.18 31.07 5.04
CA HIS A 198 -11.41 31.00 5.82
C HIS A 198 -11.40 31.88 7.09
N LYS A 199 -10.32 32.64 7.32
CA LYS A 199 -10.16 33.53 8.48
C LYS A 199 -10.45 32.81 9.81
N LEU A 200 -9.94 31.58 9.95
CA LEU A 200 -10.11 30.80 11.16
C LEU A 200 -9.12 31.25 12.24
N ALA A 201 -9.63 31.49 13.44
CA ALA A 201 -8.81 31.87 14.58
C ALA A 201 -8.11 30.63 15.20
N ILE A 202 -7.21 30.00 14.43
CA ILE A 202 -6.39 28.85 14.86
C ILE A 202 -4.95 29.31 14.77
N ARG A 203 -4.23 29.35 15.93
CA ARG A 203 -2.83 29.75 16.00
C ARG A 203 -2.07 28.85 16.93
N GLN A 204 -0.86 28.49 16.51
CA GLN A 204 0.03 27.72 17.37
C GLN A 204 0.39 28.50 18.65
N GLY A 205 0.31 27.82 19.77
CA GLY A 205 0.56 28.40 21.09
C GLY A 205 -0.68 29.02 21.76
N GLU A 206 -1.82 29.15 21.07
CA GLU A 206 -3.10 29.65 21.61
C GLU A 206 -4.09 28.50 21.84
N THR A 207 -5.01 28.67 22.81
CA THR A 207 -6.11 27.71 23.00
C THR A 207 -7.15 27.92 21.90
N ALA A 208 -7.49 26.85 21.19
CA ALA A 208 -8.44 26.91 20.08
C ALA A 208 -9.88 26.87 20.58
N ASP A 209 -10.73 27.74 20.05
CA ASP A 209 -12.18 27.62 20.23
C ASP A 209 -12.69 26.37 19.51
N ILE A 210 -13.41 25.52 20.22
CA ILE A 210 -14.00 24.28 19.70
C ILE A 210 -14.86 24.53 18.46
N LYS A 211 -15.65 25.61 18.45
CA LYS A 211 -16.52 25.95 17.30
C LYS A 211 -15.69 26.29 16.05
N VAL A 212 -14.49 26.85 16.24
CA VAL A 212 -13.58 27.15 15.14
C VAL A 212 -12.97 25.86 14.59
N LEU A 213 -12.59 24.92 15.46
CA LEU A 213 -12.11 23.59 15.06
C LEU A 213 -13.23 22.77 14.38
N GLU A 214 -14.46 22.87 14.86
CA GLU A 214 -15.61 22.25 14.20
C GLU A 214 -15.84 22.78 12.77
N ARG A 215 -15.71 24.10 12.58
CA ARG A 215 -15.79 24.70 11.24
C ARG A 215 -14.67 24.20 10.32
N PHE A 216 -13.45 24.11 10.84
CA PHE A 216 -12.32 23.57 10.09
C PHE A 216 -12.55 22.09 9.71
N CYS A 217 -12.92 21.24 10.65
CA CYS A 217 -13.21 19.82 10.37
C CYS A 217 -14.41 19.65 9.42
N SER A 218 -15.43 20.51 9.52
CA SER A 218 -16.57 20.50 8.59
C SER A 218 -16.13 20.88 7.16
N TYR A 219 -15.17 21.79 7.02
CA TYR A 219 -14.59 22.12 5.72
C TYR A 219 -13.83 20.94 5.14
N LEU A 220 -12.98 20.23 5.92
CA LEU A 220 -12.29 19.04 5.46
C LEU A 220 -13.27 17.92 5.09
N ALA A 221 -14.34 17.74 5.86
CA ALA A 221 -15.40 16.78 5.52
C ALA A 221 -16.09 17.14 4.19
N ASP A 222 -16.31 18.43 3.92
CA ASP A 222 -16.82 18.90 2.62
C ASP A 222 -15.85 18.58 1.48
N CYS A 223 -14.54 18.74 1.70
CA CYS A 223 -13.52 18.36 0.73
C CYS A 223 -13.55 16.85 0.42
N CYS A 224 -13.78 15.99 1.42
CA CYS A 224 -13.97 14.55 1.20
C CYS A 224 -15.19 14.28 0.29
N LEU A 225 -16.32 14.97 0.50
CA LEU A 225 -17.51 14.82 -0.36
C LEU A 225 -17.25 15.29 -1.80
N GLN A 226 -16.44 16.33 -1.98
CA GLN A 226 -16.03 16.80 -3.30
C GLN A 226 -15.13 15.76 -4.00
N ALA A 227 -14.19 15.17 -3.27
CA ALA A 227 -13.33 14.12 -3.78
C ALA A 227 -14.10 12.84 -4.18
N LEU A 228 -15.23 12.57 -3.50
CA LEU A 228 -16.15 11.48 -3.84
C LEU A 228 -17.09 11.81 -5.02
N GLY A 229 -17.04 13.03 -5.56
CA GLY A 229 -18.00 13.49 -6.58
C GLY A 229 -19.43 13.64 -6.07
N LEU A 230 -19.62 13.72 -4.76
CA LEU A 230 -20.94 13.93 -4.12
C LEU A 230 -21.28 15.42 -3.97
N ARG A 231 -20.29 16.28 -4.16
CA ARG A 231 -20.42 17.74 -4.24
C ARG A 231 -19.55 18.27 -5.37
N GLU A 232 -19.89 19.45 -5.84
CA GLU A 232 -19.10 20.16 -6.85
C GLU A 232 -17.71 20.52 -6.31
N MET A 233 -16.67 20.28 -7.11
CA MET A 233 -15.30 20.59 -6.77
C MET A 233 -15.09 22.11 -6.68
N LYS A 234 -14.51 22.57 -5.59
CA LYS A 234 -14.16 23.98 -5.37
C LYS A 234 -12.65 24.18 -5.56
N GLU A 235 -12.27 25.35 -6.07
CA GLU A 235 -10.85 25.71 -6.24
C GLU A 235 -10.02 25.55 -4.96
N GLY A 236 -10.60 25.90 -3.80
CA GLY A 236 -9.92 25.79 -2.51
C GLY A 236 -9.61 24.35 -2.06
N THR A 237 -10.20 23.33 -2.69
CA THR A 237 -9.95 21.91 -2.40
C THR A 237 -8.77 21.36 -3.23
N LEU A 238 -8.51 21.94 -4.41
CA LEU A 238 -7.46 21.46 -5.31
C LEU A 238 -6.05 21.42 -4.66
N PRO A 239 -5.62 22.43 -3.87
CA PRO A 239 -4.31 22.41 -3.24
C PRO A 239 -4.13 21.31 -2.19
N LEU A 240 -5.20 20.61 -1.78
CA LEU A 240 -5.09 19.48 -0.86
C LEU A 240 -4.69 18.19 -1.55
N TYR A 241 -4.79 18.08 -2.88
CA TYR A 241 -4.37 16.87 -3.58
C TYR A 241 -2.84 16.75 -3.61
N ILE A 242 -2.34 15.59 -3.22
CA ILE A 242 -0.91 15.23 -3.21
C ILE A 242 -0.53 14.59 -4.55
N THR A 243 -1.48 13.88 -5.16
CA THR A 243 -1.29 13.18 -6.43
C THR A 243 -2.25 13.71 -7.47
N ASP A 244 -1.96 13.44 -8.74
CA ASP A 244 -2.96 13.61 -9.80
C ASP A 244 -4.19 12.79 -9.47
N PHE A 245 -5.37 13.32 -9.81
CA PHE A 245 -6.63 12.67 -9.46
C PHE A 245 -7.66 12.80 -10.58
N THR A 246 -8.58 11.86 -10.57
CA THR A 246 -9.80 11.91 -11.36
C THR A 246 -10.99 11.76 -10.40
N ILE A 247 -12.00 12.62 -10.52
CA ILE A 247 -13.21 12.47 -9.71
C ILE A 247 -13.89 11.14 -10.10
N PRO A 248 -14.01 10.18 -9.16
CA PRO A 248 -14.57 8.88 -9.47
C PRO A 248 -16.04 8.99 -9.86
N LYS A 249 -16.40 8.30 -10.94
CA LYS A 249 -17.79 8.26 -11.44
C LYS A 249 -18.44 6.92 -11.10
N ASN A 250 -19.77 6.92 -10.99
CA ASN A 250 -20.57 5.70 -10.82
C ASN A 250 -20.16 4.86 -9.60
N LEU A 251 -19.83 5.50 -8.49
CA LEU A 251 -19.59 4.81 -7.23
C LEU A 251 -20.90 4.23 -6.70
N ASP A 252 -20.93 2.93 -6.41
CA ASP A 252 -22.07 2.31 -5.74
C ASP A 252 -22.00 2.51 -4.22
N PHE A 253 -20.82 2.28 -3.63
CA PHE A 253 -20.59 2.34 -2.19
C PHE A 253 -19.32 3.11 -1.83
N ILE A 254 -19.28 3.55 -0.57
CA ILE A 254 -18.20 4.31 0.05
C ILE A 254 -17.80 3.59 1.32
N SER A 255 -16.50 3.45 1.53
CA SER A 255 -15.94 2.92 2.78
C SER A 255 -14.92 3.89 3.35
N ILE A 256 -14.77 3.89 4.67
CA ILE A 256 -13.79 4.73 5.36
C ILE A 256 -13.03 3.88 6.37
N SER A 257 -11.71 3.81 6.21
CA SER A 257 -10.75 3.17 7.10
C SER A 257 -9.77 4.20 7.70
N GLY A 258 -8.74 3.72 8.36
CA GLY A 258 -7.74 4.57 9.04
C GLY A 258 -8.19 5.04 10.43
N GLY A 259 -7.29 5.72 11.14
CA GLY A 259 -7.51 6.16 12.51
C GLY A 259 -8.69 7.12 12.67
N VAL A 260 -8.92 8.01 11.71
CA VAL A 260 -10.11 8.88 11.67
C VAL A 260 -11.36 8.06 11.36
N GLY A 261 -11.23 6.99 10.56
CA GLY A 261 -12.31 6.07 10.20
C GLY A 261 -12.94 5.37 11.40
N GLU A 262 -12.21 5.19 12.52
CA GLU A 262 -12.75 4.62 13.76
C GLU A 262 -13.96 5.42 14.29
N TYR A 263 -13.98 6.72 14.05
CA TYR A 263 -15.03 7.62 14.50
C TYR A 263 -16.14 7.82 13.47
N VAL A 264 -15.98 7.26 12.28
CA VAL A 264 -17.02 7.34 11.24
C VAL A 264 -18.09 6.28 11.49
N GLY A 265 -19.34 6.72 11.54
CA GLY A 265 -20.51 5.88 11.82
C GLY A 265 -20.83 5.70 13.32
N SER A 266 -19.95 6.13 14.22
CA SER A 266 -20.19 6.14 15.67
C SER A 266 -20.61 7.55 16.11
N LEU A 267 -21.88 7.70 16.50
CA LEU A 267 -22.39 8.93 17.14
C LEU A 267 -22.38 8.74 18.66
N ASN A 268 -21.19 8.55 19.26
CA ASN A 268 -21.10 8.54 20.72
C ASN A 268 -20.98 9.98 21.24
N GLU A 269 -22.02 10.47 21.94
CA GLU A 269 -22.04 11.79 22.58
C GLU A 269 -20.98 11.97 23.67
N SER A 270 -20.34 10.86 24.11
CA SER A 270 -19.30 10.83 25.15
C SER A 270 -17.87 10.82 24.60
N THR A 271 -17.67 11.07 23.32
CA THR A 271 -16.31 11.05 22.73
C THR A 271 -15.53 12.26 23.20
N GLU A 272 -14.43 12.04 23.91
CA GLU A 272 -13.44 13.08 24.20
C GLU A 272 -12.73 13.46 22.90
N TRP A 273 -13.09 14.61 22.34
CA TRP A 273 -12.70 15.01 20.99
C TRP A 273 -11.20 15.17 20.79
N PHE A 274 -10.44 15.32 21.87
CA PHE A 274 -8.99 15.53 21.85
C PHE A 274 -8.20 14.47 22.62
N GLN A 275 -8.79 13.32 22.91
CA GLN A 275 -8.17 12.23 23.68
C GLN A 275 -6.80 11.76 23.15
N TYR A 276 -6.51 12.03 21.86
CA TYR A 276 -5.22 11.70 21.23
C TYR A 276 -4.34 12.93 20.97
N GLY A 277 -4.68 14.08 21.54
CA GLY A 277 -3.97 15.32 21.31
C GLY A 277 -4.06 15.81 19.84
N ASP A 278 -5.15 15.49 19.14
CA ASP A 278 -5.38 15.90 17.75
C ASP A 278 -6.88 16.06 17.43
N ILE A 279 -7.19 16.48 16.18
CA ILE A 279 -8.56 16.69 15.72
C ILE A 279 -9.22 15.45 15.09
N GLY A 280 -8.58 14.28 15.13
CA GLY A 280 -9.05 13.06 14.45
C GLY A 280 -10.46 12.64 14.81
N PRO A 281 -10.81 12.51 16.12
CA PRO A 281 -12.17 12.17 16.54
C PRO A 281 -13.21 13.18 16.03
N LEU A 282 -12.92 14.48 16.16
CA LEU A 282 -13.80 15.55 15.68
C LEU A 282 -13.99 15.49 14.15
N LEU A 283 -12.93 15.25 13.39
CA LEU A 283 -12.97 15.10 11.94
C LEU A 283 -13.85 13.90 11.54
N GLY A 284 -13.69 12.75 12.20
CA GLY A 284 -14.51 11.55 11.93
C GLY A 284 -16.00 11.80 12.18
N ILE A 285 -16.35 12.52 13.24
CA ILE A 285 -17.72 12.94 13.52
C ILE A 285 -18.26 13.87 12.42
N LYS A 286 -17.47 14.86 11.97
CA LYS A 286 -17.90 15.77 10.90
C LYS A 286 -18.06 15.06 9.56
N ILE A 287 -17.21 14.09 9.25
CA ILE A 287 -17.39 13.23 8.07
C ILE A 287 -18.68 12.40 8.20
N THR A 288 -18.97 11.83 9.37
CA THR A 288 -20.22 11.11 9.62
C THR A 288 -21.44 11.99 9.35
N GLN A 289 -21.44 13.22 9.89
CA GLN A 289 -22.51 14.19 9.66
C GLN A 289 -22.66 14.55 8.18
N ALA A 290 -21.55 14.76 7.48
CA ALA A 290 -21.54 15.11 6.06
C ALA A 290 -22.05 13.94 5.18
N LEU A 291 -21.76 12.69 5.56
CA LEU A 291 -22.19 11.47 4.86
C LEU A 291 -23.61 11.02 5.24
N ALA A 292 -24.28 11.64 6.21
CA ALA A 292 -25.63 11.25 6.65
C ALA A 292 -26.63 11.11 5.49
N PRO A 293 -26.66 11.99 4.46
CA PRO A 293 -27.56 11.83 3.31
C PRO A 293 -27.25 10.58 2.47
N TYR A 294 -26.04 10.04 2.58
CA TYR A 294 -25.52 8.92 1.79
C TYR A 294 -25.35 7.64 2.62
N LYS A 295 -25.97 7.56 3.80
CA LYS A 295 -25.83 6.44 4.74
C LYS A 295 -26.10 5.07 4.12
N SER A 296 -27.05 4.97 3.18
CA SER A 296 -27.36 3.73 2.47
C SER A 296 -26.23 3.23 1.55
N ARG A 297 -25.29 4.10 1.21
CA ARG A 297 -24.11 3.79 0.39
C ARG A 297 -22.85 3.56 1.22
N LEU A 298 -22.92 3.74 2.54
CA LEU A 298 -21.76 3.61 3.42
C LEU A 298 -21.61 2.14 3.85
N ILE A 299 -20.44 1.57 3.59
CA ILE A 299 -19.98 0.29 4.12
C ILE A 299 -18.95 0.60 5.20
N LEU A 300 -19.19 0.13 6.41
CA LEU A 300 -18.20 0.21 7.49
C LEU A 300 -17.38 -1.08 7.48
N PRO A 301 -16.07 -1.01 7.21
CA PRO A 301 -15.21 -2.18 7.23
C PRO A 301 -15.05 -2.67 8.67
N GLU A 302 -14.81 -3.97 8.83
CA GLU A 302 -14.55 -4.56 10.15
C GLU A 302 -13.22 -4.08 10.72
N GLU A 303 -12.20 -3.96 9.84
CA GLU A 303 -10.88 -3.43 10.18
C GLU A 303 -10.72 -2.01 9.62
N LYS A 304 -10.45 -1.05 10.49
CA LYS A 304 -10.34 0.37 10.14
C LYS A 304 -8.93 0.91 10.31
N ILE A 305 -8.50 1.14 11.56
CA ILE A 305 -7.20 1.76 11.86
C ILE A 305 -6.04 0.87 11.43
N ARG A 306 -6.23 -0.45 11.41
CA ARG A 306 -5.20 -1.44 11.09
C ARG A 306 -5.29 -2.00 9.68
N ALA A 307 -6.08 -1.36 8.83
CA ALA A 307 -6.27 -1.82 7.45
C ALA A 307 -4.94 -1.97 6.70
N THR A 308 -3.99 -1.07 6.91
CA THR A 308 -2.67 -1.11 6.25
C THR A 308 -1.74 -2.19 6.84
N VAL A 309 -1.91 -2.54 8.12
CA VAL A 309 -1.02 -3.45 8.87
C VAL A 309 -1.46 -4.91 8.83
N ILE A 310 -2.74 -5.19 8.52
CA ILE A 310 -3.26 -6.55 8.40
C ILE A 310 -2.71 -7.20 7.13
N GLY A 311 -1.41 -7.11 6.97
CA GLY A 311 -0.68 -7.80 5.94
C GLY A 311 0.42 -8.61 6.58
N ALA A 312 0.15 -9.85 6.93
CA ALA A 312 1.24 -10.74 7.27
C ALA A 312 1.88 -11.22 5.98
N GLY A 313 3.20 -11.01 5.86
CA GLY A 313 3.97 -11.59 4.77
C GLY A 313 3.97 -13.11 4.87
N SER A 314 3.61 -13.80 3.81
CA SER A 314 3.86 -15.23 3.64
C SER A 314 4.89 -15.45 2.55
N HIS A 315 5.71 -16.48 2.71
CA HIS A 315 6.68 -16.86 1.70
C HIS A 315 6.21 -18.12 0.97
N SER A 316 6.21 -18.09 -0.36
CA SER A 316 6.21 -19.31 -1.14
C SER A 316 7.55 -19.43 -1.86
N LEU A 317 8.27 -20.52 -1.59
CA LEU A 317 9.49 -20.84 -2.32
C LEU A 317 9.10 -21.45 -3.67
N SER A 318 9.52 -20.82 -4.76
CA SER A 318 9.39 -21.35 -6.11
C SER A 318 10.76 -21.45 -6.75
N VAL A 319 10.93 -22.44 -7.59
CA VAL A 319 12.11 -22.57 -8.44
C VAL A 319 11.68 -22.31 -9.86
N SER A 320 12.29 -21.31 -10.52
CA SER A 320 12.00 -21.05 -11.95
C SER A 320 12.39 -22.24 -12.79
N GLY A 321 11.66 -22.49 -13.88
CA GLY A 321 11.97 -23.55 -14.84
C GLY A 321 13.38 -23.39 -15.47
N SER A 322 13.77 -24.36 -16.25
CA SER A 322 15.10 -24.40 -16.90
C SER A 322 15.30 -23.40 -18.03
N THR A 323 14.28 -22.64 -18.38
CA THR A 323 14.26 -21.69 -19.51
C THR A 323 14.23 -20.26 -19.05
N VAL A 324 15.32 -19.79 -18.44
CA VAL A 324 15.43 -18.41 -17.99
C VAL A 324 16.35 -17.58 -18.90
N GLY A 325 15.96 -16.32 -19.10
CA GLY A 325 16.82 -15.31 -19.73
C GLY A 325 17.27 -14.31 -18.67
N VAL A 326 18.43 -14.53 -18.08
CA VAL A 326 18.88 -13.76 -16.91
C VAL A 326 20.27 -13.16 -17.13
N GLU A 327 20.41 -11.90 -16.81
CA GLU A 327 21.69 -11.22 -16.68
C GLU A 327 22.16 -11.28 -15.23
N SER A 328 23.08 -12.22 -14.97
CA SER A 328 23.51 -12.56 -13.61
C SER A 328 24.33 -11.49 -12.90
N SER A 329 24.80 -10.47 -13.63
CA SER A 329 25.64 -9.38 -13.08
C SER A 329 24.92 -8.50 -12.04
N ILE A 330 23.58 -8.51 -12.02
CA ILE A 330 22.77 -7.71 -11.09
C ILE A 330 22.11 -8.54 -9.99
N LEU A 331 22.36 -9.83 -9.94
CA LEU A 331 21.81 -10.76 -8.95
C LEU A 331 22.79 -11.00 -7.78
N PRO A 332 22.31 -11.27 -6.56
CA PRO A 332 20.90 -11.41 -6.17
C PRO A 332 20.17 -10.08 -6.00
N MET A 333 18.86 -10.08 -6.20
CA MET A 333 17.97 -8.95 -5.96
C MET A 333 16.87 -9.35 -4.95
N ARG A 334 16.51 -8.41 -4.07
CA ARG A 334 15.52 -8.67 -3.00
C ARG A 334 14.43 -7.62 -2.96
N ASN A 335 13.28 -8.02 -2.43
CA ASN A 335 12.14 -7.13 -2.18
C ASN A 335 11.68 -6.34 -3.42
N ILE A 336 11.59 -7.01 -4.56
CA ILE A 336 11.15 -6.38 -5.81
C ILE A 336 9.63 -6.44 -5.87
N PRO A 337 8.92 -5.32 -5.85
CA PRO A 337 7.47 -5.31 -5.99
C PRO A 337 7.05 -5.81 -7.37
N ILE A 338 5.93 -6.52 -7.41
CA ILE A 338 5.40 -7.13 -8.63
C ILE A 338 4.15 -6.37 -9.07
N VAL A 339 4.18 -5.89 -10.29
CA VAL A 339 3.02 -5.29 -10.96
C VAL A 339 2.40 -6.33 -11.88
N LYS A 340 1.17 -6.72 -11.60
CA LYS A 340 0.44 -7.68 -12.41
C LYS A 340 -0.19 -6.98 -13.62
N CYS A 341 0.16 -7.40 -14.83
CA CYS A 341 -0.42 -6.86 -16.05
C CYS A 341 -1.89 -7.27 -16.16
N PRO A 342 -2.84 -6.33 -16.27
CA PRO A 342 -4.27 -6.66 -16.40
C PRO A 342 -4.65 -7.18 -17.78
N ALA A 343 -3.82 -6.96 -18.82
CA ALA A 343 -4.12 -7.38 -20.18
C ALA A 343 -4.24 -8.90 -20.29
N ALA A 344 -5.27 -9.36 -20.99
CA ALA A 344 -5.41 -10.76 -21.31
C ALA A 344 -4.33 -11.19 -22.33
N ALA A 345 -3.99 -12.47 -22.38
CA ALA A 345 -2.99 -13.03 -23.27
C ALA A 345 -3.22 -12.72 -24.77
N SER A 346 -4.49 -12.51 -25.18
CA SER A 346 -4.88 -12.11 -26.53
C SER A 346 -4.81 -10.61 -26.81
N GLN A 347 -4.44 -9.80 -25.83
CA GLN A 347 -4.46 -8.33 -25.90
C GLN A 347 -3.09 -7.73 -25.57
N TRP A 348 -2.02 -8.30 -26.09
CA TRP A 348 -0.66 -7.80 -25.81
C TRP A 348 -0.39 -6.38 -26.33
N GLU A 349 -1.21 -5.89 -27.23
CA GLU A 349 -1.20 -4.49 -27.69
C GLU A 349 -1.51 -3.49 -26.56
N ASP A 350 -2.26 -3.92 -25.56
CA ASP A 350 -2.70 -3.11 -24.43
C ASP A 350 -1.78 -3.22 -23.20
N VAL A 351 -0.71 -4.02 -23.23
CA VAL A 351 0.19 -4.26 -22.10
C VAL A 351 0.76 -2.94 -21.58
N PHE A 352 1.28 -2.08 -22.44
CA PHE A 352 1.81 -0.78 -22.03
C PHE A 352 0.72 0.09 -21.39
N ARG A 353 -0.42 0.25 -22.04
CA ARG A 353 -1.50 1.13 -21.61
C ARG A 353 -2.10 0.70 -20.26
N SER A 354 -2.28 -0.60 -20.06
CA SER A 354 -2.90 -1.14 -18.85
C SER A 354 -1.94 -1.24 -17.66
N THR A 355 -0.63 -1.39 -17.91
CA THR A 355 0.35 -1.69 -16.86
C THR A 355 1.13 -0.45 -16.42
N ARG A 356 1.42 0.50 -17.32
CA ARG A 356 2.19 1.69 -17.02
C ARG A 356 1.62 2.50 -15.84
N PRO A 357 0.30 2.78 -15.74
CA PRO A 357 -0.27 3.49 -14.61
C PRO A 357 -0.10 2.74 -13.28
N LEU A 358 -0.10 1.40 -13.31
CA LEU A 358 0.13 0.59 -12.12
C LEU A 358 1.59 0.63 -11.67
N MET A 359 2.54 0.66 -12.60
CA MET A 359 3.97 0.82 -12.28
C MET A 359 4.25 2.18 -11.65
N GLU A 360 3.53 3.21 -12.02
CA GLU A 360 3.67 4.57 -11.46
C GLU A 360 3.18 4.69 -10.01
N LEU A 361 2.49 3.67 -9.47
CA LEU A 361 2.17 3.59 -8.04
C LEU A 361 3.41 3.36 -7.17
N TYR A 362 4.48 2.80 -7.75
CA TYR A 362 5.73 2.46 -7.08
C TYR A 362 6.80 3.48 -7.46
N GLU A 363 6.91 4.56 -6.70
CA GLU A 363 7.84 5.66 -6.98
C GLU A 363 9.31 5.18 -7.01
N ASP A 364 10.01 5.39 -8.14
CA ASP A 364 11.46 5.17 -8.35
C ASP A 364 12.04 3.78 -7.94
N GLU A 365 11.22 2.78 -7.68
CA GLU A 365 11.68 1.45 -7.27
C GLU A 365 12.03 0.55 -8.45
N VAL A 366 12.82 -0.49 -8.18
CA VAL A 366 13.01 -1.60 -9.11
C VAL A 366 11.71 -2.42 -9.12
N LEU A 367 11.15 -2.62 -10.30
CA LEU A 367 9.85 -3.27 -10.47
C LEU A 367 9.94 -4.52 -11.32
N ALA A 368 9.17 -5.55 -10.96
CA ALA A 368 8.91 -6.71 -11.80
C ALA A 368 7.48 -6.65 -12.37
N VAL A 369 7.33 -6.96 -13.64
CA VAL A 369 6.01 -7.05 -14.28
C VAL A 369 5.64 -8.50 -14.50
N SER A 370 4.50 -8.93 -13.96
CA SER A 370 3.97 -10.26 -14.23
C SER A 370 2.96 -10.22 -15.37
N ILE A 371 3.19 -11.05 -16.36
CA ILE A 371 2.37 -11.14 -17.56
C ILE A 371 1.82 -12.56 -17.70
N LYS A 372 0.52 -12.66 -17.90
CA LYS A 372 -0.14 -13.91 -18.25
C LYS A 372 -0.07 -14.09 -19.76
N GLY A 373 0.70 -15.07 -20.22
CA GLY A 373 0.92 -15.36 -21.62
C GLY A 373 0.04 -16.48 -22.18
N GLU A 374 0.20 -16.77 -23.47
CA GLU A 374 -0.27 -17.99 -24.10
C GLU A 374 0.80 -19.07 -24.04
N LYS A 375 0.41 -20.36 -24.08
CA LYS A 375 1.34 -21.49 -23.92
C LYS A 375 2.47 -21.54 -24.95
N SER A 376 2.26 -20.99 -26.15
CA SER A 376 3.25 -21.02 -27.22
C SER A 376 3.03 -19.83 -28.16
N PRO A 377 3.43 -18.63 -27.78
CA PRO A 377 3.26 -17.45 -28.62
C PRO A 377 4.11 -17.55 -29.90
N GLY A 378 3.52 -17.11 -31.04
CA GLY A 378 4.22 -17.04 -32.30
C GLY A 378 5.24 -15.89 -32.34
N TYR A 379 6.13 -15.90 -33.35
CA TYR A 379 7.18 -14.87 -33.49
C TYR A 379 6.63 -13.42 -33.50
N ARG A 380 5.51 -13.19 -34.21
CA ARG A 380 4.91 -11.84 -34.29
C ARG A 380 4.37 -11.38 -32.93
N GLU A 381 3.79 -12.27 -32.17
CA GLU A 381 3.23 -12.03 -30.84
C GLU A 381 4.35 -11.76 -29.83
N LEU A 382 5.42 -12.56 -29.85
CA LEU A 382 6.62 -12.33 -29.02
C LEU A 382 7.26 -10.99 -29.31
N LYS A 383 7.37 -10.61 -30.59
CA LYS A 383 7.90 -9.31 -30.98
C LYS A 383 7.04 -8.17 -30.46
N LEU A 384 5.74 -8.26 -30.64
CA LEU A 384 4.81 -7.24 -30.14
C LEU A 384 4.90 -7.10 -28.61
N LEU A 385 4.91 -8.22 -27.89
CA LEU A 385 5.07 -8.21 -26.45
C LEU A 385 6.41 -7.61 -26.01
N ALA A 386 7.50 -7.95 -26.70
CA ALA A 386 8.82 -7.39 -26.43
C ALA A 386 8.85 -5.86 -26.61
N ASP A 387 8.23 -5.35 -27.68
CA ASP A 387 8.12 -3.92 -27.95
C ASP A 387 7.30 -3.21 -26.85
N GLN A 388 6.20 -3.81 -26.39
CA GLN A 388 5.39 -3.26 -25.31
C GLN A 388 6.16 -3.22 -23.97
N ILE A 389 6.90 -4.28 -23.64
CA ILE A 389 7.70 -4.37 -22.42
C ILE A 389 8.84 -3.34 -22.46
N ALA A 390 9.52 -3.18 -23.57
CA ALA A 390 10.57 -2.17 -23.69
C ALA A 390 10.03 -0.76 -23.43
N ARG A 391 8.86 -0.44 -23.96
CA ARG A 391 8.17 0.83 -23.69
C ARG A 391 7.75 0.98 -22.23
N LEU A 392 7.35 -0.09 -21.55
CA LEU A 392 7.02 -0.06 -20.12
C LEU A 392 8.19 0.42 -19.26
N TYR A 393 9.40 -0.04 -19.59
CA TYR A 393 10.61 0.29 -18.83
C TYR A 393 11.35 1.52 -19.38
N GLU A 394 10.87 2.13 -20.45
CA GLU A 394 11.46 3.36 -21.00
C GLU A 394 11.38 4.50 -19.96
N GLY A 395 12.51 5.21 -19.76
CA GLY A 395 12.60 6.29 -18.77
C GLY A 395 12.76 5.85 -17.31
N LEU A 396 12.54 4.57 -16.96
CA LEU A 396 12.76 4.07 -15.60
C LEU A 396 14.24 3.75 -15.38
N LYS A 397 14.71 3.80 -14.13
CA LYS A 397 16.06 3.32 -13.74
C LYS A 397 16.11 1.81 -13.52
N SER A 398 14.96 1.17 -13.36
CA SER A 398 14.81 -0.27 -13.15
C SER A 398 15.39 -1.09 -14.29
N PRO A 399 16.04 -2.23 -14.04
CA PRO A 399 16.24 -3.28 -15.05
C PRO A 399 14.89 -3.79 -15.54
N VAL A 400 14.88 -4.44 -16.70
CA VAL A 400 13.68 -5.09 -17.23
C VAL A 400 13.49 -6.43 -16.52
N ILE A 401 12.46 -6.56 -15.69
CA ILE A 401 12.16 -7.79 -14.94
C ILE A 401 10.76 -8.26 -15.31
N VAL A 402 10.67 -9.42 -15.95
CA VAL A 402 9.40 -10.00 -16.43
C VAL A 402 9.21 -11.38 -15.83
N LEU A 403 8.03 -11.60 -15.24
CA LEU A 403 7.61 -12.87 -14.66
C LEU A 403 6.49 -13.44 -15.50
N LEU A 404 6.65 -14.67 -15.95
CA LEU A 404 5.71 -15.37 -16.79
C LEU A 404 5.19 -16.62 -16.10
N LYS A 405 3.91 -16.89 -16.28
CA LYS A 405 3.32 -18.15 -15.82
C LYS A 405 3.68 -19.30 -16.75
N GLU A 406 3.79 -19.02 -18.03
CA GLU A 406 4.06 -19.96 -19.12
C GLU A 406 5.56 -20.04 -19.43
N ASP A 407 5.99 -21.09 -20.13
CA ASP A 407 7.40 -21.38 -20.44
C ASP A 407 7.85 -20.77 -21.76
N PHE A 408 8.16 -19.45 -21.78
CA PHE A 408 8.74 -18.76 -22.93
C PHE A 408 9.65 -17.58 -22.55
N ALA A 409 10.11 -17.51 -21.29
CA ALA A 409 10.93 -16.42 -20.78
C ALA A 409 12.23 -16.21 -21.56
N LYS A 410 12.90 -17.31 -21.95
CA LYS A 410 14.15 -17.25 -22.74
C LYS A 410 13.91 -16.64 -24.12
N ALA A 411 12.86 -17.07 -24.81
CA ALA A 411 12.51 -16.55 -26.13
C ALA A 411 12.14 -15.05 -26.05
N LEU A 412 11.39 -14.67 -25.01
CA LEU A 412 11.02 -13.29 -24.79
C LEU A 412 12.24 -12.40 -24.49
N SER A 413 13.15 -12.82 -23.61
CA SER A 413 14.36 -12.06 -23.26
C SER A 413 15.25 -11.83 -24.48
N GLN A 414 15.40 -12.84 -25.33
CA GLN A 414 16.12 -12.71 -26.61
C GLN A 414 15.44 -11.71 -27.55
N MET A 415 14.11 -11.77 -27.63
CA MET A 415 13.34 -10.86 -28.48
C MET A 415 13.47 -9.42 -28.01
N ILE A 416 13.36 -9.15 -26.70
CA ILE A 416 13.58 -7.82 -26.12
C ILE A 416 14.99 -7.32 -26.48
N ARG A 417 16.01 -8.16 -26.35
CA ARG A 417 17.41 -7.78 -26.61
C ARG A 417 17.69 -7.50 -28.09
N ILE A 418 17.10 -8.25 -29.02
CA ILE A 418 17.39 -8.15 -30.45
C ILE A 418 16.58 -7.05 -31.12
N HIS A 419 15.32 -6.90 -30.74
CA HIS A 419 14.37 -6.08 -31.48
C HIS A 419 14.05 -4.74 -30.84
N THR A 420 14.57 -4.49 -29.63
CA THR A 420 14.37 -3.22 -28.94
C THR A 420 15.72 -2.59 -28.55
N PRO A 421 15.88 -1.27 -28.67
CA PRO A 421 17.10 -0.57 -28.24
C PRO A 421 17.16 -0.46 -26.72
N CYS A 422 17.00 -1.58 -26.03
CA CYS A 422 17.05 -1.63 -24.57
C CYS A 422 18.47 -1.96 -24.12
N SER A 423 19.19 -0.96 -23.58
CA SER A 423 20.52 -1.13 -23.00
C SER A 423 20.51 -1.64 -21.56
N LYS A 424 19.33 -1.85 -20.98
CA LYS A 424 19.14 -2.26 -19.59
C LYS A 424 19.38 -3.75 -19.41
N PRO A 425 19.81 -4.18 -18.20
CA PRO A 425 19.82 -5.58 -17.84
C PRO A 425 18.41 -6.18 -17.95
N ILE A 426 18.31 -7.41 -18.43
CA ILE A 426 17.04 -8.11 -18.66
C ILE A 426 17.01 -9.38 -17.81
N ILE A 427 15.94 -9.56 -17.06
CA ILE A 427 15.60 -10.75 -16.29
C ILE A 427 14.21 -11.20 -16.71
N CYS A 428 14.11 -12.35 -17.36
CA CYS A 428 12.82 -12.98 -17.64
C CYS A 428 12.78 -14.36 -16.98
N LEU A 429 11.78 -14.59 -16.14
CA LEU A 429 11.57 -15.83 -15.39
C LEU A 429 10.24 -16.44 -15.78
N ASP A 430 10.20 -17.76 -15.97
CA ASP A 430 8.99 -18.52 -16.30
C ASP A 430 8.51 -19.35 -15.10
N GLN A 431 7.29 -19.91 -15.25
CA GLN A 431 6.63 -20.75 -14.26
C GLN A 431 6.43 -20.07 -12.89
N ILE A 432 6.37 -18.75 -12.87
CA ILE A 432 6.14 -17.94 -11.68
C ILE A 432 4.66 -17.56 -11.61
N GLN A 433 4.00 -17.96 -10.52
CA GLN A 433 2.63 -17.53 -10.21
C GLN A 433 2.66 -16.51 -9.09
N VAL A 434 2.04 -15.36 -9.33
CA VAL A 434 2.01 -14.26 -8.39
C VAL A 434 0.61 -13.66 -8.31
N GLU A 435 0.31 -13.08 -7.17
CA GLU A 435 -0.89 -12.29 -6.96
C GLU A 435 -0.54 -10.79 -6.91
N GLU A 436 -1.56 -9.97 -6.93
CA GLU A 436 -1.37 -8.53 -6.86
C GLU A 436 -0.91 -8.10 -5.47
N GLY A 437 0.15 -7.29 -5.39
CA GLY A 437 0.79 -6.90 -4.14
C GLY A 437 1.89 -7.84 -3.67
N ASP A 438 2.24 -8.88 -4.46
CA ASP A 438 3.38 -9.74 -4.18
C ASP A 438 4.70 -9.02 -4.42
N TYR A 439 5.74 -9.50 -3.73
CA TYR A 439 7.14 -9.15 -3.90
C TYR A 439 7.94 -10.40 -4.26
N ILE A 440 9.05 -10.21 -4.99
CA ILE A 440 9.94 -11.31 -5.36
C ILE A 440 11.37 -11.03 -4.93
N ASP A 441 12.01 -12.07 -4.36
CA ASP A 441 13.46 -12.17 -4.26
C ASP A 441 13.98 -13.07 -5.37
N ILE A 442 15.01 -12.63 -6.06
CA ILE A 442 15.66 -13.37 -7.14
C ILE A 442 17.08 -13.67 -6.70
N GLY A 443 17.38 -14.93 -6.47
CA GLY A 443 18.70 -15.40 -6.06
C GLY A 443 19.71 -15.47 -7.20
N SER A 444 20.95 -15.76 -6.87
CA SER A 444 21.98 -16.02 -7.87
C SER A 444 21.69 -17.33 -8.60
N PRO A 445 21.95 -17.41 -9.94
CA PRO A 445 21.74 -18.62 -10.70
C PRO A 445 22.51 -19.83 -10.15
N ILE A 446 21.85 -20.98 -10.10
CA ILE A 446 22.45 -22.27 -9.74
C ILE A 446 22.30 -23.21 -10.94
N GLY A 447 23.34 -23.33 -11.73
CA GLY A 447 23.26 -24.03 -13.02
C GLY A 447 22.36 -23.30 -14.01
N SER A 448 21.31 -23.95 -14.46
CA SER A 448 20.28 -23.38 -15.36
C SER A 448 19.04 -22.84 -14.65
N ALA A 449 18.96 -22.97 -13.33
CA ALA A 449 17.82 -22.51 -12.53
C ALA A 449 18.16 -21.25 -11.73
N VAL A 450 17.17 -20.41 -11.52
CA VAL A 450 17.26 -19.24 -10.65
C VAL A 450 16.31 -19.45 -9.48
N PRO A 451 16.83 -19.52 -8.25
CA PRO A 451 15.96 -19.62 -7.08
C PRO A 451 15.21 -18.30 -6.89
N VAL A 452 13.92 -18.40 -6.62
CA VAL A 452 13.05 -17.23 -6.35
C VAL A 452 12.20 -17.48 -5.13
N VAL A 453 11.96 -16.42 -4.38
CA VAL A 453 11.04 -16.43 -3.24
C VAL A 453 9.93 -15.41 -3.52
N ILE A 454 8.70 -15.87 -3.56
CA ILE A 454 7.54 -14.99 -3.64
C ILE A 454 7.09 -14.67 -2.23
N LYS A 455 6.98 -13.38 -1.95
CA LYS A 455 6.54 -12.85 -0.66
C LYS A 455 5.21 -12.17 -0.87
N THR A 456 4.17 -12.72 -0.30
CA THR A 456 2.82 -12.17 -0.43
C THR A 456 2.51 -11.28 0.76
N LEU A 457 2.11 -10.03 0.49
CA LEU A 457 1.46 -9.22 1.52
C LEU A 457 0.03 -9.72 1.66
N VAL A 458 -0.24 -10.44 2.74
CA VAL A 458 -1.57 -11.01 2.97
C VAL A 458 -2.48 -9.98 3.59
N TYR A 459 -3.57 -9.73 2.90
CA TYR A 459 -4.66 -8.88 3.37
C TYR A 459 -5.89 -9.76 3.60
N GLN A 460 -6.39 -9.77 4.81
CA GLN A 460 -7.72 -10.28 5.14
C GLN A 460 -8.57 -9.17 5.73
#